data_96470f2784e3c6b5461600338559216d
#
_entry.id   96470f2784e3c6b5461600338559216d
#
_cell.length_a   1.000
_cell.length_b   1.000
_cell.length_c   1.000
_cell.angle_alpha   90.00
_cell.angle_beta   90.00
_cell.angle_gamma   90.00
#
_symmetry.space_group_name_H-M   'P 1'
#
loop_
_entity.id
_entity.type
_entity.pdbx_description
1 polymer ?
#
loop_
_entity_poly.entity_id
_entity_poly.type
_entity_poly.pdbx_seq_one_letter_code
_entity_poly.pdbx_strand_id
1 'polypeptide(L)'
;MLEGLKKFFTGKDEAKSENQRNSGNGVDSEKHSNDNVEQQENYDRAERTRFTLMAESCAAVEGDYFSVEGQLFGNAKEGEKAYVLHRDGTISHLTIIKIEETQGQRRVKLFFSRKEALSPDWQYAVITDIPYQIEANVNQEVENPYLLGLSCVFFERQGEGEFLNLFFRELVRSHYLVAIETDGSLPEGEKDGTVTLKTGMKITIPHVTMDRGESALPVFTDWFALGAMDQQMGAMNQQMEAEWKRETMIAGFPQIVSMLTKGEGFVINPYGPQLFYVSPELIHNLMSSPGYQSEFGEAKVQSVEVKKDTEVLLGYPKKNEEVEALHRRLISFAKVHPDIAMLDMLLKRDETGTTSYLIVVDMPEEHCHERFKEIYESCRDLLHRIPYMDFVTLQRGDFARGVRTEAPLYLRD
;
A
#
# COMPACT_ATOMS: atom_id res chain seq x y z
N MET A 1 10.41 -4.70 -19.02
CA MET A 1 9.29 -4.89 -18.09
C MET A 1 8.09 -4.00 -18.44
N LEU A 2 8.22 -2.68 -18.54
CA LEU A 2 7.14 -1.75 -18.91
C LEU A 2 6.48 -2.03 -20.28
N GLU A 3 7.23 -2.48 -21.29
CA GLU A 3 6.65 -2.84 -22.59
C GLU A 3 5.77 -4.09 -22.55
N GLY A 4 6.10 -5.06 -21.72
CA GLY A 4 5.26 -6.25 -21.50
C GLY A 4 3.95 -5.90 -20.80
N LEU A 5 3.98 -5.04 -19.80
CA LEU A 5 2.80 -4.57 -19.09
C LEU A 5 1.89 -3.71 -19.99
N LYS A 6 2.45 -2.85 -20.86
CA LYS A 6 1.67 -2.08 -21.83
C LYS A 6 0.86 -2.95 -22.78
N LYS A 7 1.43 -4.07 -23.28
CA LYS A 7 0.70 -5.03 -24.12
C LYS A 7 -0.45 -5.72 -23.40
N PHE A 8 -0.29 -5.97 -22.10
CA PHE A 8 -1.29 -6.62 -21.27
C PHE A 8 -2.55 -5.76 -21.09
N PHE A 9 -2.38 -4.45 -20.87
CA PHE A 9 -3.50 -3.54 -20.61
C PHE A 9 -4.17 -2.97 -21.87
N THR A 10 -3.50 -2.96 -23.02
CA THR A 10 -4.05 -2.38 -24.26
C THR A 10 -4.91 -3.35 -25.08
N GLY A 11 -4.96 -4.66 -24.74
CA GLY A 11 -5.95 -5.65 -25.20
C GLY A 11 -6.30 -5.64 -26.70
N LYS A 12 -5.40 -5.24 -27.60
CA LYS A 12 -5.58 -5.35 -29.05
C LYS A 12 -4.91 -6.62 -29.57
N ASP A 13 -5.59 -7.74 -29.40
CA ASP A 13 -5.42 -8.85 -30.31
C ASP A 13 -6.11 -8.50 -31.63
N GLU A 14 -5.34 -8.28 -32.68
CA GLU A 14 -5.83 -8.29 -34.05
C GLU A 14 -6.27 -9.72 -34.39
N ALA A 15 -7.47 -10.11 -33.96
CA ALA A 15 -8.13 -11.30 -34.51
C ALA A 15 -8.62 -10.98 -35.90
N LYS A 16 -7.99 -11.61 -36.90
CA LYS A 16 -8.44 -11.66 -38.28
C LYS A 16 -9.91 -12.10 -38.33
N SER A 17 -10.75 -11.22 -38.84
CA SER A 17 -12.15 -11.50 -39.11
C SER A 17 -12.28 -12.49 -40.26
N GLU A 18 -12.82 -13.67 -40.00
CA GLU A 18 -13.56 -14.44 -41.00
C GLU A 18 -15.05 -14.25 -40.78
N ASN A 19 -15.68 -13.76 -41.85
CA ASN A 19 -17.13 -13.53 -41.98
C ASN A 19 -17.96 -14.77 -41.70
N GLN A 20 -18.91 -14.68 -40.79
CA GLN A 20 -20.20 -15.33 -41.00
C GLN A 20 -21.34 -14.46 -40.41
N ARG A 21 -22.26 -14.09 -41.33
CA ARG A 21 -23.50 -13.39 -41.02
C ARG A 21 -24.41 -14.29 -40.16
N ASN A 22 -24.88 -13.76 -39.03
CA ASN A 22 -26.22 -14.08 -38.62
C ASN A 22 -26.84 -12.89 -37.87
N SER A 23 -27.99 -12.52 -38.37
CA SER A 23 -28.85 -11.46 -37.91
C SER A 23 -29.61 -11.87 -36.62
N GLY A 24 -29.71 -10.97 -35.66
CA GLY A 24 -30.77 -11.06 -34.66
C GLY A 24 -30.43 -10.50 -33.26
N ASN A 25 -31.08 -9.39 -32.94
CA ASN A 25 -31.30 -8.83 -31.60
C ASN A 25 -30.13 -8.27 -30.81
N GLY A 26 -29.77 -7.04 -31.11
CA GLY A 26 -28.99 -6.18 -30.22
C GLY A 26 -29.86 -5.02 -29.73
N VAL A 27 -30.44 -5.08 -28.54
CA VAL A 27 -31.03 -3.89 -27.86
C VAL A 27 -30.95 -3.92 -26.34
N ASP A 28 -30.54 -5.02 -25.67
CA ASP A 28 -30.65 -5.09 -24.19
C ASP A 28 -29.31 -4.97 -23.40
N SER A 29 -28.16 -4.96 -24.06
CA SER A 29 -26.87 -4.95 -23.30
C SER A 29 -26.39 -3.56 -22.86
N GLU A 30 -26.78 -2.49 -23.56
CA GLU A 30 -26.37 -1.12 -23.21
C GLU A 30 -27.17 -0.53 -22.02
N LYS A 31 -28.42 -0.96 -21.81
CA LYS A 31 -29.24 -0.49 -20.70
C LYS A 31 -28.78 -1.06 -19.36
N HIS A 32 -28.38 -2.33 -19.31
CA HIS A 32 -27.91 -2.97 -18.08
C HIS A 32 -26.55 -2.46 -17.60
N SER A 33 -25.66 -2.04 -18.50
CA SER A 33 -24.37 -1.47 -18.12
C SER A 33 -24.51 -0.07 -17.52
N ASN A 34 -25.40 0.76 -18.05
CA ASN A 34 -25.63 2.12 -17.53
C ASN A 34 -26.36 2.12 -16.18
N ASP A 35 -27.34 1.25 -15.99
CA ASP A 35 -28.08 1.15 -14.71
C ASP A 35 -27.17 0.66 -13.57
N ASN A 36 -26.22 -0.23 -13.85
CA ASN A 36 -25.23 -0.68 -12.86
C ASN A 36 -24.21 0.42 -12.50
N VAL A 37 -23.79 1.22 -13.46
CA VAL A 37 -22.85 2.35 -13.21
C VAL A 37 -23.55 3.44 -12.38
N GLU A 38 -24.78 3.83 -12.70
CA GLU A 38 -25.55 4.81 -11.92
C GLU A 38 -25.87 4.32 -10.50
N GLN A 39 -26.22 3.05 -10.32
CA GLN A 39 -26.45 2.48 -8.99
C GLN A 39 -25.18 2.42 -8.14
N GLN A 40 -24.06 2.08 -8.76
CA GLN A 40 -22.74 2.02 -8.11
C GLN A 40 -22.22 3.42 -7.75
N GLU A 41 -22.48 4.42 -8.60
CA GLU A 41 -22.16 5.82 -8.32
C GLU A 41 -22.95 6.42 -7.15
N ASN A 42 -24.23 6.05 -7.02
CA ASN A 42 -25.09 6.50 -5.91
C ASN A 42 -24.70 5.83 -4.58
N TYR A 43 -24.25 4.57 -4.62
CA TYR A 43 -23.80 3.83 -3.44
C TYR A 43 -22.58 4.48 -2.80
N ASP A 44 -21.54 4.80 -3.60
CA ASP A 44 -20.30 5.38 -3.10
C ASP A 44 -20.45 6.77 -2.49
N ARG A 45 -21.40 7.56 -2.96
CA ARG A 45 -21.56 8.95 -2.54
C ARG A 45 -22.39 9.09 -1.27
N ALA A 46 -23.32 8.18 -1.01
CA ALA A 46 -24.30 8.34 0.07
C ALA A 46 -23.86 7.74 1.40
N GLU A 47 -23.01 6.71 1.40
CA GLU A 47 -22.76 5.88 2.58
C GLU A 47 -21.33 5.92 3.11
N ARG A 48 -20.33 6.27 2.29
CA ARG A 48 -18.96 6.39 2.76
C ARG A 48 -18.76 7.68 3.55
N THR A 49 -18.49 7.55 4.84
CA THR A 49 -18.24 8.69 5.74
C THR A 49 -16.85 9.27 5.56
N ARG A 50 -15.88 8.45 5.12
CA ARG A 50 -14.49 8.85 4.87
C ARG A 50 -14.30 9.26 3.42
N PHE A 51 -13.29 10.08 3.16
CA PHE A 51 -12.98 10.53 1.80
C PHE A 51 -11.56 10.23 1.37
N THR A 52 -11.39 10.13 0.05
CA THR A 52 -10.09 10.07 -0.62
C THR A 52 -10.17 10.85 -1.92
N LEU A 53 -9.24 11.76 -2.16
CA LEU A 53 -9.13 12.55 -3.39
C LEU A 53 -7.76 12.33 -3.99
N MET A 54 -7.71 11.91 -5.25
CA MET A 54 -6.48 11.91 -6.04
C MET A 54 -6.26 13.30 -6.65
N ALA A 55 -5.17 13.96 -6.29
CA ALA A 55 -4.83 15.27 -6.81
C ALA A 55 -4.44 15.19 -8.30
N GLU A 56 -5.14 15.93 -9.14
CA GLU A 56 -4.88 16.06 -10.58
C GLU A 56 -4.17 17.39 -10.89
N SER A 57 -4.55 18.44 -10.19
CA SER A 57 -3.93 19.75 -10.33
C SER A 57 -3.87 20.50 -9.00
N CYS A 58 -2.86 21.35 -8.86
CA CYS A 58 -2.73 22.29 -7.75
C CYS A 58 -2.48 23.69 -8.29
N ALA A 59 -3.25 24.67 -7.84
CA ALA A 59 -3.15 26.04 -8.28
C ALA A 59 -3.14 27.03 -7.12
N ALA A 60 -2.33 28.08 -7.26
CA ALA A 60 -2.39 29.24 -6.37
C ALA A 60 -3.70 30.01 -6.61
N VAL A 61 -4.36 30.44 -5.54
CA VAL A 61 -5.56 31.24 -5.56
C VAL A 61 -5.25 32.62 -4.96
N GLU A 62 -6.07 33.64 -5.23
CA GLU A 62 -5.92 34.97 -4.62
C GLU A 62 -5.90 34.90 -3.09
N GLY A 63 -5.02 35.68 -2.47
CA GLY A 63 -4.79 35.68 -1.03
C GLY A 63 -3.82 34.55 -0.58
N ASP A 64 -3.95 34.13 0.68
CA ASP A 64 -3.10 33.11 1.32
C ASP A 64 -3.63 31.68 1.11
N TYR A 65 -4.27 31.40 -0.04
CA TYR A 65 -4.90 30.12 -0.33
C TYR A 65 -4.27 29.43 -1.55
N PHE A 66 -4.42 28.11 -1.60
CA PHE A 66 -4.22 27.32 -2.81
C PHE A 66 -5.38 26.31 -2.93
N SER A 67 -5.60 25.82 -4.12
CA SER A 67 -6.61 24.82 -4.41
C SER A 67 -6.01 23.58 -5.02
N VAL A 68 -6.57 22.43 -4.69
CA VAL A 68 -6.28 21.15 -5.31
C VAL A 68 -7.55 20.62 -5.94
N GLU A 69 -7.49 20.29 -7.22
CA GLU A 69 -8.59 19.70 -7.97
C GLU A 69 -8.29 18.23 -8.23
N GLY A 70 -9.31 17.38 -8.12
CA GLY A 70 -9.16 15.96 -8.35
C GLY A 70 -10.46 15.19 -8.22
N GLN A 71 -10.35 13.88 -8.42
CA GLN A 71 -11.45 12.94 -8.23
C GLN A 71 -11.65 12.64 -6.75
N LEU A 72 -12.87 12.86 -6.25
CA LEU A 72 -13.27 12.62 -4.85
C LEU A 72 -14.09 11.31 -4.74
N PHE A 73 -13.67 10.48 -3.81
CA PHE A 73 -14.43 9.33 -3.30
C PHE A 73 -14.84 9.59 -1.86
N GLY A 74 -16.09 9.27 -1.54
CA GLY A 74 -16.66 9.58 -0.24
C GLY A 74 -17.04 11.06 -0.10
N ASN A 75 -17.16 11.55 1.13
CA ASN A 75 -17.70 12.86 1.46
C ASN A 75 -16.71 13.69 2.28
N ALA A 76 -16.03 14.65 1.66
CA ALA A 76 -15.22 15.64 2.35
C ALA A 76 -16.10 16.78 2.91
N LYS A 77 -15.68 17.37 4.03
CA LYS A 77 -16.39 18.47 4.68
C LYS A 77 -15.48 19.67 4.90
N GLU A 78 -16.04 20.88 4.79
CA GLU A 78 -15.34 22.09 5.18
C GLU A 78 -15.04 22.09 6.69
N GLY A 79 -13.84 22.53 7.05
CA GLY A 79 -13.31 22.49 8.42
C GLY A 79 -12.68 21.14 8.82
N GLU A 80 -12.74 20.14 7.96
CA GLU A 80 -12.17 18.82 8.23
C GLU A 80 -10.65 18.81 8.06
N LYS A 81 -9.97 18.04 8.94
CA LYS A 81 -8.54 17.80 8.82
C LYS A 81 -8.28 16.73 7.77
N ALA A 82 -7.31 16.97 6.92
CA ALA A 82 -6.90 16.07 5.87
C ALA A 82 -5.40 15.76 5.95
N TYR A 83 -5.05 14.54 5.58
CA TYR A 83 -3.69 14.09 5.32
C TYR A 83 -3.42 14.18 3.84
N VAL A 84 -2.25 14.66 3.44
CA VAL A 84 -1.77 14.60 2.07
C VAL A 84 -0.64 13.61 2.00
N LEU A 85 -0.86 12.53 1.30
CA LEU A 85 0.11 11.47 1.08
C LEU A 85 0.84 11.77 -0.22
N HIS A 86 2.11 12.14 -0.13
CA HIS A 86 2.93 12.46 -1.30
C HIS A 86 3.65 11.23 -1.85
N ARG A 87 3.98 11.23 -3.13
CA ARG A 87 4.66 10.12 -3.81
C ARG A 87 6.03 9.75 -3.22
N ASP A 88 6.67 10.69 -2.54
CA ASP A 88 7.94 10.50 -1.84
C ASP A 88 7.78 9.94 -0.42
N GLY A 89 6.54 9.60 -0.02
CA GLY A 89 6.20 9.13 1.32
C GLY A 89 6.11 10.24 2.38
N THR A 90 6.23 11.51 1.99
CA THR A 90 5.97 12.62 2.91
C THR A 90 4.48 12.74 3.19
N ILE A 91 4.12 12.99 4.44
CA ILE A 91 2.75 13.24 4.86
C ILE A 91 2.64 14.70 5.29
N SER A 92 1.69 15.43 4.73
CA SER A 92 1.34 16.78 5.13
C SER A 92 -0.04 16.79 5.79
N HIS A 93 -0.26 17.73 6.67
CA HIS A 93 -1.55 17.92 7.35
C HIS A 93 -2.15 19.24 6.90
N LEU A 94 -3.37 19.20 6.41
CA LEU A 94 -4.10 20.36 5.91
C LEU A 94 -5.48 20.45 6.55
N THR A 95 -6.09 21.62 6.51
CA THR A 95 -7.49 21.83 6.88
C THR A 95 -8.27 22.28 5.65
N ILE A 96 -9.34 21.57 5.31
CA ILE A 96 -10.22 21.94 4.18
C ILE A 96 -10.97 23.21 4.54
N ILE A 97 -10.70 24.31 3.82
CA ILE A 97 -11.33 25.60 4.07
C ILE A 97 -12.64 25.73 3.29
N LYS A 98 -12.63 25.27 2.05
CA LYS A 98 -13.78 25.35 1.14
C LYS A 98 -13.77 24.18 0.17
N ILE A 99 -14.94 23.79 -0.27
CA ILE A 99 -15.17 22.77 -1.29
C ILE A 99 -15.99 23.37 -2.42
N GLU A 100 -15.55 23.23 -3.65
CA GLU A 100 -16.30 23.59 -4.84
C GLU A 100 -16.47 22.36 -5.74
N GLU A 101 -17.70 22.05 -6.13
CA GLU A 101 -17.96 21.04 -7.16
C GLU A 101 -17.56 21.61 -8.52
N THR A 102 -16.78 20.84 -9.29
CA THR A 102 -16.41 21.18 -10.66
C THR A 102 -17.31 20.44 -11.64
N GLN A 103 -17.37 20.92 -12.89
CA GLN A 103 -18.19 20.27 -13.92
C GLN A 103 -17.62 18.89 -14.24
N GLY A 104 -18.38 17.85 -13.91
CA GLY A 104 -18.04 16.44 -14.12
C GLY A 104 -18.32 15.59 -12.89
N GLN A 105 -18.59 14.32 -13.11
CA GLN A 105 -18.91 13.39 -12.03
C GLN A 105 -17.69 13.26 -11.09
N ARG A 106 -17.91 13.44 -9.77
CA ARG A 106 -16.92 13.23 -8.69
C ARG A 106 -15.70 14.15 -8.70
N ARG A 107 -15.64 15.21 -9.52
CA ARG A 107 -14.54 16.17 -9.47
C ARG A 107 -14.88 17.33 -8.55
N VAL A 108 -13.95 17.62 -7.64
CA VAL A 108 -14.07 18.73 -6.70
C VAL A 108 -12.77 19.53 -6.64
N LYS A 109 -12.88 20.75 -6.18
CA LYS A 109 -11.76 21.60 -5.85
C LYS A 109 -11.78 21.88 -4.35
N LEU A 110 -10.74 21.41 -3.66
CA LEU A 110 -10.51 21.66 -2.24
C LEU A 110 -9.58 22.85 -2.06
N PHE A 111 -9.91 23.74 -1.13
CA PHE A 111 -9.12 24.94 -0.83
C PHE A 111 -8.44 24.79 0.54
N PHE A 112 -7.18 25.18 0.59
CA PHE A 112 -6.31 25.10 1.76
C PHE A 112 -5.53 26.39 2.00
N SER A 113 -5.06 26.59 3.25
CA SER A 113 -4.15 27.68 3.58
C SER A 113 -2.73 27.41 3.05
N ARG A 114 -2.10 28.40 2.43
CA ARG A 114 -0.69 28.29 1.99
C ARG A 114 0.28 28.07 3.15
N LYS A 115 -0.07 28.48 4.36
CA LYS A 115 0.78 28.30 5.54
C LYS A 115 0.94 26.84 5.95
N GLU A 116 0.00 25.99 5.53
CA GLU A 116 0.00 24.56 5.85
C GLU A 116 0.68 23.71 4.75
N ALA A 117 0.88 24.24 3.54
CA ALA A 117 1.50 23.53 2.43
C ALA A 117 3.01 23.34 2.67
N LEU A 118 3.42 22.12 2.94
CA LEU A 118 4.82 21.76 3.24
C LEU A 118 5.61 21.30 2.02
N SER A 119 4.95 20.74 1.00
CA SER A 119 5.60 20.22 -0.21
C SER A 119 5.08 20.91 -1.47
N PRO A 120 5.96 21.27 -2.43
CA PRO A 120 5.55 21.79 -3.73
C PRO A 120 5.13 20.69 -4.72
N ASP A 121 5.41 19.43 -4.44
CA ASP A 121 5.15 18.30 -5.34
C ASP A 121 3.79 17.65 -5.06
N TRP A 122 2.83 17.95 -5.93
CA TRP A 122 1.47 17.45 -5.89
C TRP A 122 1.22 16.30 -6.88
N GLN A 123 2.24 15.93 -7.66
CA GLN A 123 2.09 14.85 -8.61
C GLN A 123 1.80 13.53 -7.90
N TYR A 124 0.69 12.88 -8.22
CA TYR A 124 0.18 11.67 -7.58
C TYR A 124 -0.05 11.79 -6.07
N ALA A 125 -0.25 13.00 -5.56
CA ALA A 125 -0.63 13.18 -4.17
C ALA A 125 -2.06 12.71 -3.93
N VAL A 126 -2.31 12.10 -2.78
CA VAL A 126 -3.64 11.68 -2.34
C VAL A 126 -4.01 12.44 -1.07
N ILE A 127 -5.19 13.07 -1.08
CA ILE A 127 -5.75 13.79 0.07
C ILE A 127 -6.85 12.92 0.68
N THR A 128 -6.80 12.72 1.99
CA THR A 128 -7.74 11.84 2.69
C THR A 128 -7.92 12.28 4.16
N ASP A 129 -9.04 11.94 4.77
CA ASP A 129 -9.23 12.04 6.22
C ASP A 129 -8.71 10.82 6.98
N ILE A 130 -8.24 9.80 6.26
CA ILE A 130 -7.75 8.54 6.82
C ILE A 130 -6.27 8.71 7.20
N PRO A 131 -5.89 8.47 8.47
CA PRO A 131 -4.49 8.45 8.88
C PRO A 131 -3.71 7.36 8.12
N TYR A 132 -2.59 7.74 7.53
CA TYR A 132 -1.73 6.76 6.88
C TYR A 132 -1.08 5.85 7.94
N GLN A 133 -1.21 4.55 7.74
CA GLN A 133 -0.64 3.55 8.63
C GLN A 133 0.67 3.04 8.03
N ILE A 134 1.79 3.35 8.70
CA ILE A 134 3.11 2.86 8.28
C ILE A 134 3.30 1.41 8.73
N GLU A 135 2.79 1.05 9.89
CA GLU A 135 2.87 -0.31 10.44
C GLU A 135 1.48 -0.93 10.49
N ALA A 136 1.38 -2.20 10.08
CA ALA A 136 0.16 -2.97 10.27
C ALA A 136 -0.13 -3.14 11.77
N ASN A 137 -1.32 -2.77 12.19
CA ASN A 137 -1.76 -2.89 13.57
C ASN A 137 -3.14 -3.55 13.61
N VAL A 138 -3.20 -4.75 14.15
CA VAL A 138 -4.46 -5.53 14.27
C VAL A 138 -5.55 -4.85 15.09
N ASN A 139 -5.17 -3.85 15.90
CA ASN A 139 -6.11 -3.05 16.69
C ASN A 139 -6.61 -1.79 15.95
N GLN A 140 -6.19 -1.58 14.71
CA GLN A 140 -6.64 -0.47 13.86
C GLN A 140 -7.40 -1.03 12.65
N GLU A 141 -8.36 -0.25 12.19
CA GLU A 141 -9.07 -0.57 10.95
C GLU A 141 -8.09 -0.60 9.77
N VAL A 142 -8.22 -1.62 8.92
CA VAL A 142 -7.45 -1.70 7.67
C VAL A 142 -7.97 -0.66 6.71
N GLU A 143 -7.08 0.20 6.28
CA GLU A 143 -7.36 1.28 5.34
C GLU A 143 -6.16 1.46 4.39
N ASN A 144 -6.44 1.63 3.11
CA ASN A 144 -5.42 1.80 2.07
C ASN A 144 -5.67 3.06 1.24
N PRO A 145 -5.64 4.26 1.85
CA PRO A 145 -6.08 5.48 1.17
C PRO A 145 -5.23 5.82 -0.06
N TYR A 146 -3.94 5.52 -0.05
CA TYR A 146 -3.07 5.82 -1.18
C TYR A 146 -3.35 4.88 -2.37
N LEU A 147 -3.49 3.57 -2.11
CA LEU A 147 -3.90 2.61 -3.14
C LEU A 147 -5.28 2.96 -3.71
N LEU A 148 -6.23 3.32 -2.86
CA LEU A 148 -7.57 3.76 -3.29
C LEU A 148 -7.49 4.96 -4.22
N GLY A 149 -6.75 6.02 -3.83
CA GLY A 149 -6.57 7.20 -4.66
C GLY A 149 -5.96 6.89 -6.03
N LEU A 150 -4.90 6.08 -6.06
CA LEU A 150 -4.28 5.64 -7.31
C LEU A 150 -5.23 4.78 -8.16
N SER A 151 -6.03 3.91 -7.53
CA SER A 151 -7.00 3.06 -8.24
C SER A 151 -8.04 3.88 -9.00
N CYS A 152 -8.43 5.04 -8.46
CA CYS A 152 -9.44 5.90 -9.04
C CYS A 152 -9.08 6.42 -10.44
N VAL A 153 -7.81 6.64 -10.69
CA VAL A 153 -7.30 7.19 -11.96
C VAL A 153 -6.49 6.16 -12.76
N PHE A 154 -6.52 4.89 -12.35
CA PHE A 154 -5.68 3.84 -12.95
C PHE A 154 -5.86 3.76 -14.47
N PHE A 155 -7.09 3.66 -14.97
CA PHE A 155 -7.36 3.52 -16.39
C PHE A 155 -6.97 4.74 -17.22
N GLU A 156 -6.98 5.92 -16.62
CA GLU A 156 -6.55 7.16 -17.28
C GLU A 156 -5.02 7.27 -17.36
N ARG A 157 -4.31 6.78 -16.34
CA ARG A 157 -2.87 6.96 -16.16
C ARG A 157 -2.01 5.71 -16.34
N GLN A 158 -2.60 4.58 -16.72
CA GLN A 158 -1.87 3.31 -16.93
C GLN A 158 -0.76 3.38 -18.00
N GLY A 159 -0.73 4.45 -18.82
CA GLY A 159 0.35 4.72 -19.79
C GLY A 159 1.60 5.35 -19.17
N GLU A 160 1.53 5.86 -17.93
CA GLU A 160 2.59 6.59 -17.25
C GLU A 160 3.42 5.62 -16.40
N GLY A 161 4.71 5.43 -16.75
CA GLY A 161 5.55 4.43 -16.08
C GLY A 161 5.78 4.72 -14.59
N GLU A 162 5.88 6.00 -14.22
CA GLU A 162 6.04 6.42 -12.82
C GLU A 162 4.77 6.12 -12.01
N PHE A 163 3.60 6.40 -12.57
CA PHE A 163 2.32 6.06 -11.96
C PHE A 163 2.18 4.55 -11.74
N LEU A 164 2.50 3.74 -12.75
CA LEU A 164 2.43 2.27 -12.62
C LEU A 164 3.38 1.75 -11.52
N ASN A 165 4.58 2.31 -11.42
CA ASN A 165 5.51 1.93 -10.35
C ASN A 165 4.93 2.25 -8.95
N LEU A 166 4.32 3.42 -8.79
CA LEU A 166 3.66 3.79 -7.53
C LEU A 166 2.48 2.86 -7.24
N PHE A 167 1.61 2.65 -8.21
CA PHE A 167 0.43 1.81 -8.05
C PHE A 167 0.78 0.38 -7.66
N PHE A 168 1.72 -0.25 -8.36
CA PHE A 168 2.14 -1.62 -8.06
C PHE A 168 2.92 -1.73 -6.76
N ARG A 169 3.68 -0.71 -6.39
CA ARG A 169 4.31 -0.64 -5.07
C ARG A 169 3.26 -0.64 -3.96
N GLU A 170 2.26 0.21 -4.06
CA GLU A 170 1.18 0.26 -3.06
C GLU A 170 0.34 -1.03 -3.05
N LEU A 171 0.10 -1.62 -4.22
CA LEU A 171 -0.62 -2.88 -4.33
C LEU A 171 0.07 -4.02 -3.57
N VAL A 172 1.40 -4.12 -3.64
CA VAL A 172 2.14 -5.19 -2.96
C VAL A 172 2.40 -4.90 -1.47
N ARG A 173 2.36 -3.63 -1.05
CA ARG A 173 2.56 -3.20 0.34
C ARG A 173 1.29 -3.15 1.16
N SER A 174 0.15 -3.01 0.51
CA SER A 174 -1.14 -2.91 1.17
C SER A 174 -1.50 -4.17 1.95
N HIS A 175 -2.22 -3.96 3.04
CA HIS A 175 -2.88 -5.01 3.78
C HIS A 175 -4.35 -5.04 3.39
N TYR A 176 -4.87 -6.23 3.19
CA TYR A 176 -6.23 -6.43 2.69
C TYR A 176 -7.05 -7.23 3.70
N LEU A 177 -8.34 -6.98 3.71
CA LEU A 177 -9.30 -7.83 4.38
C LEU A 177 -9.67 -9.00 3.47
N VAL A 178 -9.65 -10.20 4.02
CA VAL A 178 -10.08 -11.43 3.34
C VAL A 178 -11.23 -12.03 4.16
N ALA A 179 -12.38 -12.22 3.54
CA ALA A 179 -13.51 -12.90 4.17
C ALA A 179 -13.21 -14.38 4.30
N ILE A 180 -13.49 -14.96 5.45
CA ILE A 180 -13.31 -16.39 5.72
C ILE A 180 -14.57 -16.98 6.35
N GLU A 181 -14.77 -18.25 6.14
CA GLU A 181 -15.80 -19.06 6.80
C GLU A 181 -15.14 -20.15 7.61
N THR A 182 -15.66 -20.39 8.78
CA THR A 182 -15.15 -21.44 9.67
C THR A 182 -16.26 -22.43 10.01
N ASP A 183 -15.89 -23.69 10.22
CA ASP A 183 -16.81 -24.78 10.64
C ASP A 183 -17.19 -24.73 12.13
N GLY A 184 -16.79 -23.67 12.83
CA GLY A 184 -17.10 -23.37 14.22
C GLY A 184 -16.81 -21.92 14.55
N SER A 185 -17.18 -21.48 15.76
CA SER A 185 -16.75 -20.16 16.23
C SER A 185 -15.24 -20.11 16.42
N LEU A 186 -14.61 -19.03 15.95
CA LEU A 186 -13.23 -18.76 16.29
C LEU A 186 -13.06 -18.71 17.83
N PRO A 187 -11.92 -19.15 18.36
CA PRO A 187 -11.59 -18.91 19.77
C PRO A 187 -11.64 -17.41 20.07
N GLU A 188 -11.95 -17.05 21.34
CA GLU A 188 -11.77 -15.67 21.76
C GLU A 188 -10.33 -15.25 21.47
N GLY A 189 -10.18 -14.08 20.82
CA GLY A 189 -8.88 -13.54 20.45
C GLY A 189 -8.02 -13.25 21.68
N GLU A 190 -6.71 -13.34 21.53
CA GLU A 190 -5.76 -12.89 22.52
C GLU A 190 -5.80 -11.33 22.64
N LYS A 191 -5.19 -10.80 23.67
CA LYS A 191 -5.22 -9.32 23.92
C LYS A 191 -4.59 -8.49 22.79
N ASP A 192 -3.78 -9.10 21.94
CA ASP A 192 -3.14 -8.49 20.79
C ASP A 192 -3.98 -8.61 19.49
N GLY A 193 -5.20 -9.16 19.58
CA GLY A 193 -6.08 -9.37 18.42
C GLY A 193 -5.75 -10.60 17.59
N THR A 194 -4.75 -11.39 18.00
CA THR A 194 -4.44 -12.66 17.33
C THR A 194 -5.41 -13.76 17.78
N VAL A 195 -5.66 -14.72 16.89
CA VAL A 195 -6.47 -15.91 17.17
C VAL A 195 -5.65 -17.14 16.79
N THR A 196 -5.37 -17.97 17.77
CA THR A 196 -4.75 -19.28 17.51
C THR A 196 -5.81 -20.28 17.08
N LEU A 197 -5.74 -20.71 15.82
CA LEU A 197 -6.66 -21.70 15.27
C LEU A 197 -6.44 -23.06 15.91
N LYS A 198 -7.52 -23.74 16.27
CA LYS A 198 -7.45 -25.09 16.80
C LYS A 198 -7.03 -26.08 15.68
N THR A 199 -6.18 -27.02 16.01
CA THR A 199 -5.81 -28.10 15.09
C THR A 199 -7.06 -28.84 14.58
N GLY A 200 -7.20 -28.88 13.25
CA GLY A 200 -8.34 -29.52 12.58
C GLY A 200 -9.52 -28.60 12.26
N MET A 201 -9.46 -27.30 12.63
CA MET A 201 -10.46 -26.33 12.19
C MET A 201 -10.35 -26.15 10.67
N LYS A 202 -11.49 -26.21 9.99
CA LYS A 202 -11.56 -25.99 8.55
C LYS A 202 -11.89 -24.53 8.27
N ILE A 203 -11.03 -23.87 7.49
CA ILE A 203 -11.27 -22.54 6.96
C ILE A 203 -11.60 -22.68 5.49
N THR A 204 -12.68 -22.05 5.08
CA THR A 204 -13.06 -21.90 3.68
C THR A 204 -12.97 -20.43 3.31
N ILE A 205 -12.36 -20.13 2.18
CA ILE A 205 -12.27 -18.78 1.64
C ILE A 205 -13.23 -18.73 0.45
N PRO A 206 -14.28 -17.88 0.50
CA PRO A 206 -15.21 -17.75 -0.61
C PRO A 206 -14.50 -17.13 -1.81
N HIS A 207 -14.80 -17.65 -3.01
CA HIS A 207 -14.29 -17.14 -4.26
C HIS A 207 -15.40 -16.51 -5.08
N VAL A 208 -15.04 -15.56 -5.94
CA VAL A 208 -15.96 -14.95 -6.88
C VAL A 208 -15.68 -15.45 -8.30
N THR A 209 -16.74 -15.56 -9.10
CA THR A 209 -16.60 -15.89 -10.52
C THR A 209 -16.62 -14.59 -11.31
N MET A 210 -15.57 -14.35 -12.07
CA MET A 210 -15.45 -13.20 -12.96
C MET A 210 -16.27 -13.41 -14.23
N ASP A 211 -16.54 -12.37 -14.99
CA ASP A 211 -17.40 -12.40 -16.20
C ASP A 211 -16.98 -13.44 -17.25
N ARG A 212 -15.69 -13.78 -17.28
CA ARG A 212 -15.14 -14.80 -18.20
C ARG A 212 -15.18 -16.22 -17.64
N GLY A 213 -15.79 -16.43 -16.45
CA GLY A 213 -15.89 -17.70 -15.78
C GLY A 213 -14.63 -18.09 -14.98
N GLU A 214 -13.66 -17.22 -14.86
CA GLU A 214 -12.46 -17.42 -14.03
C GLU A 214 -12.82 -17.27 -12.56
N SER A 215 -12.25 -18.13 -11.72
CA SER A 215 -12.33 -17.99 -10.26
C SER A 215 -11.28 -17.01 -9.77
N ALA A 216 -11.65 -16.15 -8.83
CA ALA A 216 -10.73 -15.22 -8.20
C ALA A 216 -10.99 -15.10 -6.70
N LEU A 217 -9.93 -14.94 -5.92
CA LEU A 217 -10.01 -14.65 -4.50
C LEU A 217 -10.41 -13.18 -4.29
N PRO A 218 -11.56 -12.86 -3.65
CA PRO A 218 -11.92 -11.49 -3.33
C PRO A 218 -11.11 -10.97 -2.14
N VAL A 219 -10.53 -9.78 -2.30
CA VAL A 219 -9.83 -9.06 -1.23
C VAL A 219 -10.33 -7.62 -1.17
N PHE A 220 -10.28 -7.00 0.01
CA PHE A 220 -10.88 -5.69 0.21
C PHE A 220 -9.86 -4.73 0.81
N THR A 221 -9.86 -3.50 0.33
CA THR A 221 -8.95 -2.45 0.80
C THR A 221 -9.33 -1.88 2.16
N ASP A 222 -10.59 -2.01 2.55
CA ASP A 222 -11.15 -1.44 3.78
C ASP A 222 -12.47 -2.13 4.15
N TRP A 223 -12.95 -1.83 5.34
CA TRP A 223 -14.22 -2.38 5.85
C TRP A 223 -15.46 -1.93 5.08
N PHE A 224 -15.41 -0.75 4.45
CA PHE A 224 -16.50 -0.26 3.60
C PHE A 224 -16.65 -1.12 2.34
N ALA A 225 -15.52 -1.40 1.68
CA ALA A 225 -15.49 -2.26 0.50
C ALA A 225 -15.92 -3.70 0.82
N LEU A 226 -15.56 -4.23 2.00
CA LEU A 226 -16.03 -5.53 2.47
C LEU A 226 -17.55 -5.51 2.74
N GLY A 227 -18.06 -4.44 3.37
CA GLY A 227 -19.50 -4.25 3.63
C GLY A 227 -20.35 -4.22 2.35
N ALA A 228 -19.81 -3.71 1.25
CA ALA A 228 -20.47 -3.74 -0.06
C ALA A 228 -20.73 -5.19 -0.53
N MET A 229 -19.79 -6.10 -0.30
CA MET A 229 -19.99 -7.52 -0.56
C MET A 229 -21.12 -8.10 0.31
N ASP A 230 -21.18 -7.73 1.60
CA ASP A 230 -22.20 -8.26 2.50
C ASP A 230 -23.62 -7.85 2.08
N GLN A 231 -23.79 -6.63 1.60
CA GLN A 231 -25.07 -6.16 1.09
C GLN A 231 -25.48 -6.91 -0.18
N GLN A 232 -24.58 -7.11 -1.13
CA GLN A 232 -24.84 -7.87 -2.35
C GLN A 232 -25.19 -9.33 -2.04
N MET A 233 -24.40 -9.98 -1.19
CA MET A 233 -24.63 -11.37 -0.78
C MET A 233 -25.88 -11.51 0.09
N GLY A 234 -26.16 -10.54 0.97
CA GLY A 234 -27.38 -10.49 1.77
C GLY A 234 -28.63 -10.39 0.91
N ALA A 235 -28.60 -9.58 -0.15
CA ALA A 235 -29.71 -9.50 -1.13
C ALA A 235 -29.93 -10.83 -1.87
N MET A 236 -28.86 -11.57 -2.18
CA MET A 236 -28.95 -12.92 -2.77
C MET A 236 -29.40 -13.97 -1.75
N ASN A 237 -28.96 -13.88 -0.48
CA ASN A 237 -29.21 -14.87 0.58
C ASN A 237 -30.57 -14.72 1.27
N GLN A 238 -31.28 -13.59 1.16
CA GLN A 238 -32.69 -13.50 1.57
C GLN A 238 -33.59 -14.56 0.90
N GLN A 239 -33.08 -15.17 -0.18
CA GLN A 239 -33.75 -16.32 -0.82
C GLN A 239 -33.31 -17.68 -0.24
N MET A 240 -32.30 -17.77 0.64
CA MET A 240 -31.69 -19.04 1.05
C MET A 240 -31.69 -19.33 2.58
N GLU A 241 -32.37 -18.54 3.41
CA GLU A 241 -32.56 -18.76 4.87
C GLU A 241 -31.27 -19.11 5.69
N ALA A 242 -30.08 -18.83 5.17
CA ALA A 242 -28.83 -19.15 5.86
C ALA A 242 -28.24 -17.90 6.54
N GLU A 243 -28.13 -17.91 7.88
CA GLU A 243 -27.31 -16.93 8.62
C GLU A 243 -25.82 -17.19 8.29
N TRP A 244 -25.24 -16.34 7.49
CA TRP A 244 -23.82 -16.37 7.23
C TRP A 244 -23.08 -15.67 8.39
N LYS A 245 -22.35 -16.45 9.18
CA LYS A 245 -21.35 -15.93 10.10
C LYS A 245 -20.03 -15.84 9.35
N ARG A 246 -19.64 -14.63 9.02
CA ARG A 246 -18.40 -14.34 8.31
C ARG A 246 -17.39 -13.78 9.29
N GLU A 247 -16.22 -14.36 9.27
CA GLU A 247 -15.04 -13.84 9.95
C GLU A 247 -14.14 -13.16 8.91
N THR A 248 -13.17 -12.38 9.38
CA THR A 248 -12.29 -11.62 8.51
C THR A 248 -10.86 -11.77 8.98
N MET A 249 -9.95 -11.98 8.06
CA MET A 249 -8.52 -11.95 8.32
C MET A 249 -7.85 -10.80 7.58
N ILE A 250 -6.75 -10.30 8.14
CA ILE A 250 -5.88 -9.32 7.50
C ILE A 250 -4.74 -10.08 6.82
N ALA A 251 -4.51 -9.81 5.53
CA ALA A 251 -3.45 -10.46 4.75
C ALA A 251 -2.71 -9.45 3.89
N GLY A 252 -1.38 -9.50 3.88
CA GLY A 252 -0.57 -8.81 2.90
C GLY A 252 -0.49 -9.57 1.58
N PHE A 253 0.09 -8.96 0.56
CA PHE A 253 0.20 -9.55 -0.78
C PHE A 253 0.85 -10.95 -0.78
N PRO A 254 1.97 -11.23 -0.06
CA PRO A 254 2.55 -12.58 -0.05
C PRO A 254 1.62 -13.64 0.53
N GLN A 255 0.87 -13.31 1.59
CA GLN A 255 -0.11 -14.22 2.20
C GLN A 255 -1.27 -14.49 1.23
N ILE A 256 -1.79 -13.46 0.56
CA ILE A 256 -2.84 -13.61 -0.47
C ILE A 256 -2.36 -14.56 -1.56
N VAL A 257 -1.16 -14.35 -2.09
CA VAL A 257 -0.60 -15.22 -3.13
C VAL A 257 -0.46 -16.67 -2.65
N SER A 258 -0.15 -16.90 -1.38
CA SER A 258 -0.06 -18.24 -0.80
C SER A 258 -1.41 -18.98 -0.66
N MET A 259 -2.51 -18.24 -0.65
CA MET A 259 -3.88 -18.77 -0.60
C MET A 259 -4.44 -19.16 -1.97
N LEU A 260 -3.84 -18.65 -3.06
CA LEU A 260 -4.33 -18.88 -4.42
C LEU A 260 -4.07 -20.32 -4.87
N THR A 261 -5.01 -20.87 -5.60
CA THR A 261 -4.81 -22.14 -6.31
C THR A 261 -4.02 -21.90 -7.61
N LYS A 262 -3.49 -22.97 -8.19
CA LYS A 262 -2.69 -22.87 -9.40
C LYS A 262 -3.48 -22.23 -10.55
N GLY A 263 -2.98 -21.13 -11.07
CA GLY A 263 -3.59 -20.39 -12.20
C GLY A 263 -4.74 -19.46 -11.78
N GLU A 264 -4.90 -19.22 -10.50
CA GLU A 264 -5.89 -18.31 -9.96
C GLU A 264 -5.27 -16.92 -9.72
N GLY A 265 -6.10 -15.89 -9.88
CA GLY A 265 -5.80 -14.51 -9.52
C GLY A 265 -6.62 -14.06 -8.32
N PHE A 266 -6.49 -12.80 -7.95
CA PHE A 266 -7.34 -12.20 -6.94
C PHE A 266 -7.96 -10.91 -7.47
N VAL A 267 -9.08 -10.52 -6.88
CA VAL A 267 -9.78 -9.29 -7.25
C VAL A 267 -9.92 -8.37 -6.06
N ILE A 268 -9.49 -7.13 -6.24
CA ILE A 268 -9.60 -6.08 -5.23
C ILE A 268 -10.96 -5.42 -5.39
N ASN A 269 -11.71 -5.29 -4.30
CA ASN A 269 -13.01 -4.62 -4.23
C ASN A 269 -13.99 -5.06 -5.34
N PRO A 270 -14.33 -6.36 -5.45
CA PRO A 270 -15.13 -6.89 -6.57
C PRO A 270 -16.51 -6.26 -6.70
N TYR A 271 -17.02 -5.64 -5.63
CA TYR A 271 -18.33 -4.98 -5.58
C TYR A 271 -18.23 -3.47 -5.43
N GLY A 272 -17.02 -2.92 -5.56
CA GLY A 272 -16.72 -1.49 -5.46
C GLY A 272 -16.38 -0.88 -6.82
N PRO A 273 -16.37 0.46 -6.90
CA PRO A 273 -16.03 1.17 -8.13
C PRO A 273 -14.55 1.07 -8.51
N GLN A 274 -13.70 0.68 -7.56
CA GLN A 274 -12.26 0.47 -7.76
C GLN A 274 -11.92 -1.00 -7.94
N LEU A 275 -12.81 -1.76 -8.61
CA LEU A 275 -12.53 -3.15 -8.95
C LEU A 275 -11.25 -3.25 -9.75
N PHE A 276 -10.29 -4.05 -9.26
CA PHE A 276 -9.05 -4.31 -9.95
C PHE A 276 -8.70 -5.81 -9.89
N TYR A 277 -8.66 -6.45 -11.05
CA TYR A 277 -8.28 -7.86 -11.14
C TYR A 277 -6.77 -8.00 -11.28
N VAL A 278 -6.17 -8.73 -10.36
CA VAL A 278 -4.74 -9.09 -10.37
C VAL A 278 -4.62 -10.50 -10.91
N SER A 279 -4.31 -10.61 -12.20
CA SER A 279 -4.20 -11.89 -12.87
C SER A 279 -2.98 -12.71 -12.41
N PRO A 280 -2.98 -14.04 -12.62
CA PRO A 280 -1.82 -14.89 -12.30
C PRO A 280 -0.54 -14.42 -12.98
N GLU A 281 -0.64 -13.91 -14.20
CA GLU A 281 0.51 -13.38 -14.96
C GLU A 281 1.03 -12.09 -14.33
N LEU A 282 0.13 -11.17 -13.91
CA LEU A 282 0.53 -9.95 -13.22
C LEU A 282 1.18 -10.27 -11.87
N ILE A 283 0.63 -11.23 -11.12
CA ILE A 283 1.22 -11.71 -9.85
C ILE A 283 2.65 -12.19 -10.10
N HIS A 284 2.85 -13.06 -11.11
CA HIS A 284 4.17 -13.57 -11.45
C HIS A 284 5.16 -12.44 -11.81
N ASN A 285 4.72 -11.47 -12.61
CA ASN A 285 5.54 -10.33 -13.01
C ASN A 285 5.90 -9.43 -11.82
N LEU A 286 4.95 -9.18 -10.92
CA LEU A 286 5.18 -8.41 -9.70
C LEU A 286 6.19 -9.11 -8.79
N MET A 287 5.98 -10.40 -8.50
CA MET A 287 6.88 -11.18 -7.66
C MET A 287 8.30 -11.31 -8.23
N SER A 288 8.45 -11.31 -9.55
CA SER A 288 9.74 -11.35 -10.23
C SER A 288 10.42 -9.98 -10.34
N SER A 289 9.72 -8.90 -9.97
CA SER A 289 10.26 -7.54 -10.08
C SER A 289 11.36 -7.29 -9.07
N PRO A 290 12.40 -6.48 -9.41
CA PRO A 290 13.45 -6.13 -8.45
C PRO A 290 12.91 -5.44 -7.20
N GLY A 291 11.87 -4.61 -7.33
CA GLY A 291 11.23 -3.94 -6.20
C GLY A 291 10.61 -4.93 -5.21
N TYR A 292 9.83 -5.89 -5.71
CA TYR A 292 9.26 -6.94 -4.86
C TYR A 292 10.34 -7.80 -4.21
N GLN A 293 11.34 -8.21 -4.98
CA GLN A 293 12.44 -9.04 -4.46
C GLN A 293 13.28 -8.31 -3.40
N SER A 294 13.43 -6.99 -3.54
CA SER A 294 14.08 -6.17 -2.52
C SER A 294 13.28 -6.08 -1.22
N GLU A 295 11.94 -6.09 -1.32
CA GLU A 295 11.06 -5.88 -0.17
C GLU A 295 10.62 -7.19 0.51
N PHE A 296 10.33 -8.23 -0.27
CA PHE A 296 9.77 -9.50 0.21
C PHE A 296 10.69 -10.71 -0.05
N GLY A 297 11.74 -10.56 -0.85
CA GLY A 297 12.71 -11.62 -1.10
C GLY A 297 13.60 -11.90 0.11
N GLU A 298 14.43 -12.92 0.01
CA GLU A 298 15.43 -13.19 1.04
C GLU A 298 16.40 -12.02 1.18
N ALA A 299 16.64 -11.58 2.39
CA ALA A 299 17.63 -10.56 2.67
C ALA A 299 19.04 -11.09 2.30
N LYS A 300 19.71 -10.38 1.41
CA LYS A 300 21.08 -10.70 1.01
C LYS A 300 22.02 -9.65 1.60
N VAL A 301 22.79 -10.04 2.62
CA VAL A 301 23.84 -9.19 3.16
C VAL A 301 25.09 -9.38 2.29
N GLN A 302 25.56 -8.29 1.67
CA GLN A 302 26.80 -8.27 0.91
C GLN A 302 27.83 -7.41 1.64
N SER A 303 29.02 -7.95 1.84
CA SER A 303 30.15 -7.17 2.35
C SER A 303 30.76 -6.37 1.21
N VAL A 304 30.79 -5.06 1.35
CA VAL A 304 31.47 -4.17 0.41
C VAL A 304 32.65 -3.55 1.12
N GLU A 305 33.82 -3.68 0.51
CA GLU A 305 35.02 -3.01 1.01
C GLU A 305 35.00 -1.54 0.57
N VAL A 306 34.90 -0.64 1.53
CA VAL A 306 34.97 0.81 1.26
C VAL A 306 36.39 1.19 0.96
N LYS A 307 36.65 1.70 -0.24
CA LYS A 307 38.00 2.18 -0.63
C LYS A 307 38.40 3.37 0.25
N LYS A 308 39.69 3.48 0.55
CA LYS A 308 40.22 4.45 1.50
C LYS A 308 39.95 5.92 1.16
N ASP A 309 39.69 6.23 -0.11
CA ASP A 309 39.49 7.58 -0.62
C ASP A 309 38.00 7.84 -1.01
N THR A 310 37.03 6.98 -0.59
CA THR A 310 35.63 7.16 -0.87
C THR A 310 35.04 8.25 0.01
N GLU A 311 34.55 9.34 -0.57
CA GLU A 311 33.85 10.39 0.15
C GLU A 311 32.42 9.96 0.44
N VAL A 312 32.03 10.01 1.69
CA VAL A 312 30.68 9.68 2.15
C VAL A 312 30.16 10.79 3.04
N LEU A 313 29.01 11.34 2.72
CA LEU A 313 28.34 12.30 3.59
C LEU A 313 27.49 11.55 4.61
N LEU A 314 27.70 11.85 5.89
CA LEU A 314 26.94 11.28 7.00
C LEU A 314 26.22 12.39 7.75
N GLY A 315 25.00 12.09 8.22
CA GLY A 315 24.23 13.00 9.06
C GLY A 315 23.07 12.26 9.72
N TYR A 316 22.36 12.92 10.62
CA TYR A 316 21.14 12.36 11.19
C TYR A 316 19.97 12.58 10.26
N PRO A 317 19.08 11.58 10.09
CA PRO A 317 17.85 11.75 9.30
C PRO A 317 16.94 12.80 9.94
N LYS A 318 16.22 13.56 9.12
CA LYS A 318 15.18 14.47 9.62
C LYS A 318 14.04 13.65 10.20
N LYS A 319 13.53 14.06 11.36
CA LYS A 319 12.38 13.42 12.01
C LYS A 319 11.16 13.44 11.08
N ASN A 320 10.60 12.29 10.85
CA ASN A 320 9.33 12.06 10.19
C ASN A 320 8.78 10.71 10.70
N GLU A 321 7.57 10.36 10.28
CA GLU A 321 6.89 9.15 10.77
C GLU A 321 7.63 7.86 10.44
N GLU A 322 8.23 7.74 9.24
CA GLU A 322 9.07 6.60 8.85
C GLU A 322 10.31 6.48 9.76
N VAL A 323 11.03 7.58 9.96
CA VAL A 323 12.23 7.59 10.81
C VAL A 323 11.88 7.24 12.25
N GLU A 324 10.77 7.75 12.77
CA GLU A 324 10.33 7.42 14.13
C GLU A 324 9.90 5.95 14.26
N ALA A 325 9.23 5.39 13.24
CA ALA A 325 8.89 3.97 13.21
C ALA A 325 10.15 3.09 13.17
N LEU A 326 11.12 3.43 12.30
CA LEU A 326 12.41 2.75 12.24
C LEU A 326 13.15 2.82 13.58
N HIS A 327 13.19 3.99 14.24
CA HIS A 327 13.81 4.14 15.56
C HIS A 327 13.18 3.22 16.58
N ARG A 328 11.85 3.19 16.68
CA ARG A 328 11.14 2.30 17.61
C ARG A 328 11.46 0.83 17.33
N ARG A 329 11.47 0.42 16.07
CA ARG A 329 11.74 -0.96 15.64
C ARG A 329 13.17 -1.37 15.99
N LEU A 330 14.15 -0.53 15.67
CA LEU A 330 15.58 -0.75 15.97
C LEU A 330 15.84 -0.84 17.46
N ILE A 331 15.25 0.07 18.28
CA ILE A 331 15.39 0.03 19.74
C ILE A 331 14.77 -1.26 20.29
N SER A 332 13.59 -1.65 19.82
CA SER A 332 12.92 -2.89 20.26
C SER A 332 13.75 -4.12 19.91
N PHE A 333 14.32 -4.14 18.69
CA PHE A 333 15.24 -5.20 18.26
C PHE A 333 16.47 -5.29 19.15
N ALA A 334 17.15 -4.17 19.42
CA ALA A 334 18.37 -4.16 20.26
C ALA A 334 18.11 -4.61 21.69
N LYS A 335 16.94 -4.31 22.26
CA LYS A 335 16.57 -4.73 23.63
C LYS A 335 16.50 -6.24 23.80
N VAL A 336 16.04 -6.98 22.80
CA VAL A 336 15.89 -8.43 22.89
C VAL A 336 17.16 -9.20 22.45
N HIS A 337 18.15 -8.52 21.89
CA HIS A 337 19.43 -9.11 21.46
C HIS A 337 20.58 -8.68 22.39
N PRO A 338 20.99 -9.52 23.36
CA PRO A 338 21.96 -9.14 24.40
C PRO A 338 23.38 -8.93 23.85
N ASP A 339 23.70 -9.38 22.68
CA ASP A 339 24.96 -9.20 21.99
C ASP A 339 25.12 -7.79 21.38
N ILE A 340 24.07 -6.99 21.29
CA ILE A 340 24.11 -5.60 20.84
C ILE A 340 24.36 -4.69 22.04
N ALA A 341 25.55 -4.09 22.10
CA ALA A 341 25.91 -3.12 23.12
C ALA A 341 25.42 -1.70 22.78
N MET A 342 25.49 -1.32 21.49
CA MET A 342 25.04 -0.01 21.02
C MET A 342 24.46 -0.13 19.61
N LEU A 343 23.44 0.68 19.33
CA LEU A 343 22.86 0.82 17.99
C LEU A 343 22.51 2.29 17.73
N ASP A 344 22.85 2.77 16.52
CA ASP A 344 22.46 4.08 16.03
C ASP A 344 22.07 4.04 14.55
N MET A 345 21.36 5.07 14.07
CA MET A 345 20.95 5.19 12.69
C MET A 345 21.31 6.56 12.13
N LEU A 346 22.14 6.57 11.10
CA LEU A 346 22.53 7.74 10.34
C LEU A 346 21.95 7.70 8.93
N LEU A 347 21.97 8.84 8.26
CA LEU A 347 21.72 8.96 6.84
C LEU A 347 23.08 9.00 6.13
N LYS A 348 23.31 8.10 5.18
CA LYS A 348 24.48 8.06 4.33
C LYS A 348 24.12 8.49 2.91
N ARG A 349 24.95 9.34 2.31
CA ARG A 349 24.92 9.63 0.88
C ARG A 349 26.27 9.38 0.27
N ASP A 350 26.35 8.54 -0.74
CA ASP A 350 27.58 8.20 -1.45
C ASP A 350 27.89 9.17 -2.61
N GLU A 351 29.03 8.98 -3.27
CA GLU A 351 29.51 9.78 -4.41
C GLU A 351 28.55 9.73 -5.61
N THR A 352 27.75 8.69 -5.76
CA THR A 352 26.75 8.54 -6.83
C THR A 352 25.48 9.33 -6.52
N GLY A 353 25.36 9.86 -5.29
CA GLY A 353 24.17 10.52 -4.79
C GLY A 353 23.12 9.56 -4.22
N THR A 354 23.41 8.25 -4.19
CA THR A 354 22.54 7.26 -3.57
C THR A 354 22.47 7.48 -2.06
N THR A 355 21.26 7.51 -1.54
CA THR A 355 21.00 7.71 -0.11
C THR A 355 20.55 6.39 0.52
N SER A 356 21.09 6.08 1.71
CA SER A 356 20.74 4.89 2.49
C SER A 356 20.70 5.23 3.99
N TYR A 357 19.96 4.45 4.76
CA TYR A 357 20.11 4.43 6.21
C TYR A 357 21.35 3.62 6.57
N LEU A 358 22.27 4.20 7.33
CA LEU A 358 23.46 3.53 7.85
C LEU A 358 23.21 3.14 9.30
N ILE A 359 23.07 1.85 9.55
CA ILE A 359 22.94 1.30 10.90
C ILE A 359 24.33 1.05 11.47
N VAL A 360 24.63 1.73 12.56
CA VAL A 360 25.91 1.62 13.27
C VAL A 360 25.68 0.75 14.50
N VAL A 361 26.43 -0.35 14.60
CA VAL A 361 26.22 -1.32 15.68
C VAL A 361 27.54 -1.61 16.39
N ASP A 362 27.50 -1.67 17.72
CA ASP A 362 28.58 -2.24 18.52
C ASP A 362 28.16 -3.62 19.03
N MET A 363 28.74 -4.65 18.43
CA MET A 363 28.53 -6.06 18.77
C MET A 363 29.69 -6.93 18.28
N PRO A 364 29.84 -8.19 18.79
CA PRO A 364 30.88 -9.12 18.34
C PRO A 364 30.82 -9.39 16.83
N GLU A 365 31.99 -9.42 16.17
CA GLU A 365 32.08 -9.55 14.71
C GLU A 365 31.46 -10.85 14.19
N GLU A 366 31.58 -11.94 14.94
CA GLU A 366 31.00 -13.24 14.58
C GLU A 366 29.46 -13.22 14.44
N HIS A 367 28.78 -12.28 15.10
CA HIS A 367 27.31 -12.16 15.04
C HIS A 367 26.84 -11.21 13.93
N CYS A 368 27.73 -10.38 13.37
CA CYS A 368 27.36 -9.28 12.47
C CYS A 368 26.53 -9.75 11.27
N HIS A 369 26.94 -10.80 10.59
CA HIS A 369 26.26 -11.23 9.36
C HIS A 369 24.81 -11.64 9.59
N GLU A 370 24.56 -12.41 10.64
CA GLU A 370 23.21 -12.86 11.01
C GLU A 370 22.36 -11.70 11.52
N ARG A 371 22.88 -10.88 12.44
CA ARG A 371 22.16 -9.73 13.00
C ARG A 371 21.84 -8.67 11.98
N PHE A 372 22.72 -8.38 11.02
CA PHE A 372 22.44 -7.44 9.96
C PHE A 372 21.28 -7.91 9.08
N LYS A 373 21.23 -9.20 8.78
CA LYS A 373 20.10 -9.81 8.07
C LYS A 373 18.80 -9.66 8.86
N GLU A 374 18.80 -10.02 10.15
CA GLU A 374 17.64 -9.92 11.02
C GLU A 374 17.16 -8.49 11.24
N ILE A 375 18.07 -7.52 11.41
CA ILE A 375 17.73 -6.08 11.51
C ILE A 375 17.06 -5.62 10.21
N TYR A 376 17.65 -5.95 9.05
CA TYR A 376 17.07 -5.60 7.78
C TYR A 376 15.67 -6.21 7.60
N GLU A 377 15.51 -7.50 7.86
CA GLU A 377 14.23 -8.20 7.77
C GLU A 377 13.18 -7.61 8.71
N SER A 378 13.58 -7.15 9.89
CA SER A 378 12.67 -6.51 10.85
C SER A 378 12.25 -5.09 10.46
N CYS A 379 13.00 -4.40 9.59
CA CYS A 379 12.79 -2.99 9.26
C CYS A 379 12.35 -2.75 7.81
N ARG A 380 12.49 -3.75 6.92
CA ARG A 380 12.29 -3.56 5.47
C ARG A 380 10.89 -3.09 5.08
N ASP A 381 9.87 -3.48 5.86
CA ASP A 381 8.50 -3.05 5.68
C ASP A 381 8.30 -1.54 5.93
N LEU A 382 9.24 -0.92 6.66
CA LEU A 382 9.25 0.51 6.97
C LEU A 382 10.06 1.35 5.97
N LEU A 383 10.82 0.73 5.07
CA LEU A 383 11.70 1.41 4.11
C LEU A 383 10.92 1.95 2.89
N HIS A 384 10.14 3.02 3.09
CA HIS A 384 9.30 3.59 2.04
C HIS A 384 10.01 4.65 1.20
N ARG A 385 10.69 5.59 1.85
CA ARG A 385 11.36 6.73 1.19
C ARG A 385 12.78 6.40 0.75
N ILE A 386 13.50 5.68 1.61
CA ILE A 386 14.88 5.27 1.37
C ILE A 386 14.92 3.74 1.44
N PRO A 387 14.98 3.06 0.28
CA PRO A 387 14.84 1.60 0.23
C PRO A 387 16.13 0.85 0.61
N TYR A 388 17.19 1.56 0.93
CA TYR A 388 18.48 0.97 1.19
C TYR A 388 18.88 1.12 2.66
N MET A 389 19.44 0.04 3.22
CA MET A 389 19.99 0.00 4.57
C MET A 389 21.39 -0.59 4.50
N ASP A 390 22.36 0.17 4.94
CA ASP A 390 23.75 -0.24 5.07
C ASP A 390 24.08 -0.48 6.54
N PHE A 391 25.09 -1.29 6.79
CA PHE A 391 25.48 -1.66 8.13
C PHE A 391 26.98 -1.45 8.34
N VAL A 392 27.34 -1.00 9.54
CA VAL A 392 28.74 -0.93 9.97
C VAL A 392 28.85 -1.36 11.43
N THR A 393 29.84 -2.20 11.74
CA THR A 393 30.20 -2.50 13.12
C THR A 393 31.35 -1.62 13.57
N LEU A 394 31.30 -1.11 14.81
CA LEU A 394 32.37 -0.31 15.40
C LEU A 394 33.65 -1.12 15.65
N GLN A 395 33.54 -2.44 15.62
CA GLN A 395 34.67 -3.35 15.87
C GLN A 395 35.62 -3.51 14.67
N ARG A 396 35.20 -3.08 13.46
CA ARG A 396 35.95 -3.36 12.23
C ARG A 396 36.20 -2.12 11.36
N GLY A 397 37.48 -1.91 11.04
CA GLY A 397 37.92 -1.01 9.96
C GLY A 397 38.06 0.47 10.34
N ASP A 398 38.76 1.19 9.45
CA ASP A 398 39.04 2.62 9.65
C ASP A 398 37.81 3.49 9.45
N PHE A 399 36.85 3.06 8.59
CA PHE A 399 35.59 3.75 8.37
C PHE A 399 34.75 3.81 9.66
N ALA A 400 34.65 2.70 10.37
CA ALA A 400 33.95 2.62 11.64
C ALA A 400 34.50 3.59 12.70
N ARG A 401 35.80 3.80 12.73
CA ARG A 401 36.46 4.76 13.66
C ARG A 401 36.15 6.21 13.31
N GLY A 402 35.80 6.51 12.05
CA GLY A 402 35.37 7.83 11.57
C GLY A 402 33.93 8.14 11.84
N VAL A 403 33.08 7.11 12.04
CA VAL A 403 31.65 7.28 12.33
C VAL A 403 31.50 7.66 13.79
N ARG A 404 31.15 8.92 14.03
CA ARG A 404 30.85 9.42 15.39
C ARG A 404 29.35 9.52 15.58
N THR A 405 28.86 8.85 16.61
CA THR A 405 27.48 8.95 17.10
C THR A 405 27.48 9.85 18.34
N GLU A 406 26.76 10.96 18.29
CA GLU A 406 26.69 11.89 19.43
C GLU A 406 25.72 11.39 20.52
N ALA A 407 24.63 10.78 20.09
CA ALA A 407 23.61 10.23 20.98
C ALA A 407 22.99 8.98 20.30
N PRO A 408 23.51 7.78 20.61
CA PRO A 408 23.00 6.57 19.98
C PRO A 408 21.54 6.32 20.35
N LEU A 409 20.78 5.73 19.43
CA LEU A 409 19.37 5.35 19.65
C LEU A 409 19.20 4.35 20.79
N TYR A 410 20.19 3.47 20.94
CA TYR A 410 20.22 2.47 21.99
C TYR A 410 21.64 2.32 22.52
N LEU A 411 21.77 2.31 23.82
CA LEU A 411 22.97 1.98 24.57
C LEU A 411 22.57 1.05 25.70
N ARG A 412 23.25 -0.08 25.81
CA ARG A 412 23.05 -1.02 26.90
C ARG A 412 23.83 -0.55 28.13
N ASP A 413 23.17 -0.46 29.26
CA ASP A 413 23.76 -0.15 30.59
C ASP A 413 24.71 -1.24 31.09
#